data_b09ddcb76d0c39adc4daa45cd6f4bebe
#
_entry.id   b09ddcb76d0c39adc4daa45cd6f4bebe
#
_cell.length_a   1.000
_cell.length_b   1.000
_cell.length_c   1.000
_cell.angle_alpha   90.00
_cell.angle_beta   90.00
_cell.angle_gamma   90.00
#
_symmetry.space_group_name_H-M   'P 1'
#
loop_
_entity.id
_entity.type
_entity.pdbx_description
1 polymer ?
#
loop_
_entity_poly.entity_id
_entity_poly.type
_entity_poly.pdbx_seq_one_letter_code
_entity_poly.pdbx_strand_id
1 'polypeptide(L)'
;MISLGIAIKKNELWYSVVDGSNMESAVLLETGKQSFQIDTHTGRLMMNFHNIFTELITKFHPDTIAYKLSLKVNMKQIPYMHFSIGVLNLLCIQNNIAVTERSNQWITAGKRVKIINCTEHFSDMRFRTDEEMQATLIAWFEIGQ
;
A
#
# COMPACT_ATOMS: atom_id res chain seq x y z
N MET A 1 9.08 10.35 -10.07
CA MET A 1 9.12 9.04 -9.36
C MET A 1 7.71 8.64 -9.01
N ILE A 2 7.34 7.44 -9.37
CA ILE A 2 6.02 6.88 -9.04
C ILE A 2 6.15 5.96 -7.84
N SER A 3 5.36 6.23 -6.82
CA SER A 3 5.30 5.45 -5.58
C SER A 3 3.91 4.83 -5.42
N LEU A 4 3.87 3.55 -5.13
CA LEU A 4 2.65 2.81 -4.86
C LEU A 4 2.58 2.46 -3.37
N GLY A 5 1.55 2.92 -2.70
CA GLY A 5 1.26 2.58 -1.30
C GLY A 5 0.17 1.52 -1.20
N ILE A 6 0.36 0.54 -0.34
CA ILE A 6 -0.57 -0.56 -0.14
C ILE A 6 -0.87 -0.72 1.35
N ALA A 7 -2.16 -0.76 1.69
CA ALA A 7 -2.63 -1.05 3.04
C ALA A 7 -3.61 -2.23 2.99
N ILE A 8 -3.30 -3.28 3.72
CA ILE A 8 -4.13 -4.49 3.76
C ILE A 8 -4.77 -4.60 5.13
N LYS A 9 -6.08 -4.78 5.13
CA LYS A 9 -6.88 -5.02 6.34
C LYS A 9 -8.00 -6.00 6.02
N LYS A 10 -8.09 -7.08 6.78
CA LYS A 10 -9.07 -8.15 6.55
C LYS A 10 -8.96 -8.70 5.13
N ASN A 11 -10.03 -8.65 4.36
CA ASN A 11 -10.09 -9.12 2.97
C ASN A 11 -10.06 -7.99 1.95
N GLU A 12 -9.52 -6.83 2.34
CA GLU A 12 -9.43 -5.64 1.49
C GLU A 12 -7.99 -5.19 1.35
N LEU A 13 -7.59 -4.90 0.13
CA LEU A 13 -6.33 -4.26 -0.21
C LEU A 13 -6.64 -2.88 -0.75
N TRP A 14 -6.19 -1.86 -0.04
CA TRP A 14 -6.27 -0.47 -0.49
C TRP A 14 -4.95 -0.04 -1.10
N TYR A 15 -5.01 0.69 -2.21
CA TYR A 15 -3.79 1.19 -2.85
C TYR A 15 -3.93 2.66 -3.22
N SER A 16 -2.79 3.34 -3.28
CA SER A 16 -2.68 4.72 -3.73
C SER A 16 -1.42 4.88 -4.55
N VAL A 17 -1.52 5.64 -5.63
CA VAL A 17 -0.40 5.92 -6.53
C VAL A 17 -0.11 7.41 -6.49
N VAL A 18 1.11 7.74 -6.09
CA VAL A 18 1.58 9.12 -5.97
C VAL A 18 2.76 9.33 -6.91
N ASP A 19 2.74 10.42 -7.65
CA ASP A 19 3.86 10.82 -8.51
C ASP A 19 4.43 12.17 -8.10
N GLY A 20 5.73 12.30 -8.11
CA GLY A 20 6.40 13.55 -7.79
C GLY A 20 7.91 13.45 -7.83
N SER A 21 8.56 14.60 -7.92
CA SER A 21 10.02 14.72 -7.75
C SER A 21 10.42 14.95 -6.29
N ASN A 22 9.50 15.43 -5.49
CA ASN A 22 9.65 15.64 -4.04
C ASN A 22 8.26 15.65 -3.39
N MET A 23 8.23 15.66 -2.07
CA MET A 23 6.97 15.60 -1.32
C MET A 23 6.06 16.82 -1.58
N GLU A 24 6.63 18.00 -1.79
CA GLU A 24 5.84 19.21 -2.00
C GLU A 24 5.13 19.24 -3.36
N SER A 25 5.79 18.69 -4.39
CA SER A 25 5.24 18.62 -5.75
C SER A 25 4.42 17.35 -6.03
N ALA A 26 4.35 16.44 -5.07
CA ALA A 26 3.70 15.15 -5.24
C ALA A 26 2.20 15.29 -5.48
N VAL A 27 1.69 14.54 -6.46
CA VAL A 27 0.28 14.49 -6.81
C VAL A 27 -0.25 13.07 -6.68
N LEU A 28 -1.51 12.96 -6.29
CA LEU A 28 -2.20 11.67 -6.21
C LEU A 28 -2.78 11.34 -7.58
N LEU A 29 -2.30 10.25 -8.20
CA LEU A 29 -2.77 9.81 -9.51
C LEU A 29 -4.03 8.97 -9.42
N GLU A 30 -4.07 8.02 -8.49
CA GLU A 30 -5.20 7.10 -8.32
C GLU A 30 -5.21 6.50 -6.93
N THR A 31 -6.40 6.22 -6.42
CA THR A 31 -6.62 5.34 -5.28
C THR A 31 -7.66 4.29 -5.63
N GLY A 32 -7.59 3.14 -5.01
CA GLY A 32 -8.57 2.09 -5.24
C GLY A 32 -8.55 1.01 -4.17
N LYS A 33 -9.46 0.06 -4.35
CA LYS A 33 -9.62 -1.07 -3.47
C LYS A 33 -9.76 -2.34 -4.29
N GLN A 34 -9.10 -3.41 -3.83
CA GLN A 34 -9.29 -4.77 -4.32
C GLN A 34 -9.74 -5.65 -3.16
N SER A 35 -10.80 -6.41 -3.36
CA SER A 35 -11.27 -7.39 -2.39
C SER A 35 -10.81 -8.78 -2.79
N PHE A 36 -10.54 -9.63 -1.81
CA PHE A 36 -10.12 -11.00 -2.03
C PHE A 36 -10.81 -11.95 -1.04
N GLN A 37 -10.95 -13.22 -1.43
CA GLN A 37 -11.56 -14.23 -0.57
C GLN A 37 -10.49 -14.92 0.28
N ILE A 38 -10.73 -14.98 1.58
CA ILE A 38 -9.79 -15.59 2.53
C ILE A 38 -10.07 -17.07 2.80
N ASP A 39 -11.24 -17.58 2.44
CA ASP A 39 -11.64 -18.99 2.63
C ASP A 39 -11.33 -19.82 1.40
N THR A 40 -10.27 -19.53 0.69
CA THR A 40 -9.90 -20.23 -0.54
C THR A 40 -8.61 -21.02 -0.34
N HIS A 41 -8.36 -21.93 -1.27
CA HIS A 41 -7.13 -22.73 -1.31
C HIS A 41 -5.89 -21.78 -1.38
N THR A 42 -4.83 -22.13 -0.64
CA THR A 42 -3.61 -21.31 -0.54
C THR A 42 -3.03 -20.93 -1.90
N GLY A 43 -2.91 -21.89 -2.82
CA GLY A 43 -2.39 -21.62 -4.17
C GLY A 43 -3.25 -20.64 -4.95
N ARG A 44 -4.57 -20.74 -4.82
CA ARG A 44 -5.50 -19.81 -5.45
C ARG A 44 -5.42 -18.42 -4.84
N LEU A 45 -5.27 -18.33 -3.52
CA LEU A 45 -5.08 -17.06 -2.82
C LEU A 45 -3.80 -16.38 -3.28
N MET A 46 -2.69 -17.11 -3.37
CA MET A 46 -1.43 -16.58 -3.87
C MET A 46 -1.54 -16.10 -5.32
N MET A 47 -2.26 -16.85 -6.17
CA MET A 47 -2.51 -16.45 -7.56
C MET A 47 -3.34 -15.16 -7.64
N ASN A 48 -4.34 -15.00 -6.77
CA ASN A 48 -5.12 -13.77 -6.70
C ASN A 48 -4.24 -12.57 -6.34
N PHE A 49 -3.38 -12.69 -5.33
CA PHE A 49 -2.44 -11.62 -4.97
C PHE A 49 -1.44 -11.35 -6.09
N HIS A 50 -0.91 -12.39 -6.70
CA HIS A 50 -0.01 -12.24 -7.85
C HIS A 50 -0.67 -11.44 -8.97
N ASN A 51 -1.91 -11.76 -9.31
CA ASN A 51 -2.65 -11.06 -10.36
C ASN A 51 -2.91 -9.59 -9.99
N ILE A 52 -3.33 -9.32 -8.75
CA ILE A 52 -3.58 -7.96 -8.27
C ILE A 52 -2.30 -7.12 -8.35
N PHE A 53 -1.20 -7.61 -7.80
CA PHE A 53 0.06 -6.86 -7.78
C PHE A 53 0.68 -6.73 -9.17
N THR A 54 0.61 -7.77 -9.99
CA THR A 54 1.08 -7.70 -11.38
C THR A 54 0.31 -6.65 -12.18
N GLU A 55 -1.00 -6.59 -12.01
CA GLU A 55 -1.85 -5.60 -12.66
C GLU A 55 -1.48 -4.19 -12.23
N LEU A 56 -1.29 -3.93 -10.95
CA LEU A 56 -0.87 -2.63 -10.42
C LEU A 56 0.52 -2.23 -10.92
N ILE A 57 1.47 -3.15 -10.90
CA ILE A 57 2.84 -2.90 -11.37
C ILE A 57 2.84 -2.62 -12.87
N THR A 58 2.09 -3.38 -13.65
CA THR A 58 2.00 -3.20 -15.10
C THR A 58 1.32 -1.89 -15.49
N LYS A 59 0.28 -1.51 -14.74
CA LYS A 59 -0.47 -0.29 -15.03
C LYS A 59 0.31 0.98 -14.69
N PHE A 60 0.98 1.01 -13.54
CA PHE A 60 1.57 2.23 -13.00
C PHE A 60 3.10 2.31 -13.13
N HIS A 61 3.78 1.19 -13.34
CA HIS A 61 5.24 1.12 -13.40
C HIS A 61 5.91 1.85 -12.22
N PRO A 62 5.57 1.48 -10.96
CA PRO A 62 6.12 2.19 -9.81
C PRO A 62 7.62 1.98 -9.67
N ASP A 63 8.31 3.02 -9.25
CA ASP A 63 9.73 2.96 -8.91
C ASP A 63 9.93 2.35 -7.52
N THR A 64 8.96 2.58 -6.64
CA THR A 64 8.98 2.08 -5.26
C THR A 64 7.58 1.68 -4.80
N ILE A 65 7.53 0.70 -3.92
CA ILE A 65 6.29 0.25 -3.27
C ILE A 65 6.49 0.29 -1.76
N ALA A 66 5.57 0.95 -1.06
CA ALA A 66 5.49 0.89 0.39
C ALA A 66 4.21 0.15 0.80
N TYR A 67 4.28 -0.69 1.81
CA TYR A 67 3.11 -1.40 2.30
C TYR A 67 2.97 -1.35 3.81
N LYS A 68 1.73 -1.45 4.25
CA LYS A 68 1.37 -1.55 5.66
C LYS A 68 0.39 -2.68 5.88
N LEU A 69 0.63 -3.46 6.92
CA LEU A 69 -0.29 -4.47 7.40
C LEU A 69 -1.01 -3.96 8.66
N SER A 70 -2.31 -4.23 8.75
CA SER A 70 -3.05 -3.94 9.97
C SER A 70 -2.61 -4.89 11.09
N LEU A 71 -2.31 -4.32 12.26
CA LEU A 71 -1.93 -5.11 13.45
C LEU A 71 -3.13 -5.79 14.13
N LYS A 72 -4.34 -5.30 13.86
CA LYS A 72 -5.57 -5.86 14.46
C LYS A 72 -6.15 -6.94 13.56
N VAL A 73 -5.48 -8.07 13.49
CA VAL A 73 -5.96 -9.23 12.75
C VAL A 73 -6.12 -10.41 13.69
N ASN A 74 -7.13 -11.24 13.44
CA ASN A 74 -7.24 -12.51 14.16
C ASN A 74 -6.23 -13.52 13.60
N MET A 75 -5.97 -14.59 14.34
CA MET A 75 -4.97 -15.60 13.97
C MET A 75 -5.23 -16.24 12.61
N LYS A 76 -6.48 -16.30 12.16
CA LYS A 76 -6.84 -16.88 10.86
C LYS A 76 -6.41 -15.98 9.69
N GLN A 77 -6.26 -14.68 9.91
CA GLN A 77 -5.89 -13.71 8.87
C GLN A 77 -4.38 -13.56 8.69
N ILE A 78 -3.58 -13.92 9.70
CA ILE A 78 -2.12 -13.79 9.66
C ILE A 78 -1.50 -14.51 8.46
N PRO A 79 -1.82 -15.79 8.16
CA PRO A 79 -1.25 -16.46 7.00
C PRO A 79 -1.55 -15.77 5.68
N TYR A 80 -2.77 -15.25 5.51
CA TYR A 80 -3.17 -14.57 4.27
C TYR A 80 -2.37 -13.29 4.05
N MET A 81 -2.11 -12.55 5.10
CA MET A 81 -1.27 -11.35 5.03
C MET A 81 0.17 -11.70 4.68
N HIS A 82 0.74 -12.73 5.29
CA HIS A 82 2.10 -13.18 4.99
C HIS A 82 2.23 -13.69 3.56
N PHE A 83 1.25 -14.44 3.04
CA PHE A 83 1.24 -14.90 1.65
C PHE A 83 1.20 -13.72 0.68
N SER A 84 0.35 -12.74 0.96
CA SER A 84 0.26 -11.52 0.17
C SER A 84 1.61 -10.80 0.09
N ILE A 85 2.24 -10.58 1.24
CA ILE A 85 3.52 -9.89 1.34
C ILE A 85 4.65 -10.69 0.67
N GLY A 86 4.65 -12.00 0.81
CA GLY A 86 5.62 -12.86 0.11
C GLY A 86 5.53 -12.71 -1.40
N VAL A 87 4.32 -12.73 -1.95
CA VAL A 87 4.08 -12.54 -3.39
C VAL A 87 4.51 -11.13 -3.82
N LEU A 88 4.15 -10.11 -3.06
CA LEU A 88 4.53 -8.72 -3.37
C LEU A 88 6.06 -8.56 -3.41
N ASN A 89 6.74 -9.03 -2.38
CA ASN A 89 8.21 -8.92 -2.32
C ASN A 89 8.90 -9.67 -3.47
N LEU A 90 8.39 -10.85 -3.82
CA LEU A 90 8.93 -11.62 -4.94
C LEU A 90 8.78 -10.84 -6.26
N LEU A 91 7.61 -10.28 -6.52
CA LEU A 91 7.36 -9.46 -7.71
C LEU A 91 8.24 -8.21 -7.74
N CYS A 92 8.45 -7.58 -6.60
CA CYS A 92 9.33 -6.40 -6.51
C CYS A 92 10.77 -6.76 -6.88
N ILE A 93 11.30 -7.87 -6.37
CA ILE A 93 12.65 -8.34 -6.73
C ILE A 93 12.72 -8.63 -8.23
N GLN A 94 11.74 -9.33 -8.79
CA GLN A 94 11.72 -9.68 -10.21
C GLN A 94 11.63 -8.47 -11.14
N ASN A 95 11.05 -7.37 -10.67
CA ASN A 95 10.85 -6.14 -11.45
C ASN A 95 11.80 -5.00 -11.06
N ASN A 96 12.79 -5.26 -10.21
CA ASN A 96 13.73 -4.26 -9.71
C ASN A 96 13.05 -3.05 -9.04
N ILE A 97 12.00 -3.31 -8.28
CA ILE A 97 11.24 -2.30 -7.55
C ILE A 97 11.70 -2.31 -6.09
N ALA A 98 12.04 -1.15 -5.53
CA ALA A 98 12.33 -1.01 -4.12
C ALA A 98 11.03 -1.21 -3.30
N VAL A 99 11.11 -1.95 -2.20
CA VAL A 99 9.95 -2.22 -1.34
C VAL A 99 10.27 -1.86 0.11
N THR A 100 9.32 -1.18 0.77
CA THR A 100 9.48 -0.73 2.17
C THR A 100 8.23 -1.13 2.97
N GLU A 101 8.44 -1.76 4.13
CA GLU A 101 7.36 -1.99 5.09
C GLU A 101 7.27 -0.81 6.05
N ARG A 102 6.04 -0.32 6.30
CA ARG A 102 5.76 0.73 7.28
C ARG A 102 4.88 0.17 8.39
N SER A 103 5.34 0.28 9.63
CA SER A 103 4.57 -0.17 10.79
C SER A 103 3.53 0.86 11.21
N ASN A 104 2.55 0.41 12.00
CA ASN A 104 1.59 1.32 12.60
C ASN A 104 2.27 2.34 13.53
N GLN A 105 3.31 1.93 14.24
CA GLN A 105 4.11 2.82 15.08
C GLN A 105 4.77 3.93 14.26
N TRP A 106 5.30 3.61 13.09
CA TRP A 106 5.88 4.62 12.20
C TRP A 106 4.84 5.65 11.77
N ILE A 107 3.61 5.21 11.44
CA ILE A 107 2.52 6.10 11.02
C ILE A 107 2.12 7.05 12.15
N THR A 108 2.03 6.54 13.38
CA THR A 108 1.57 7.34 14.52
C THR A 108 2.70 8.10 15.24
N ALA A 109 3.95 7.87 14.88
CA ALA A 109 5.07 8.62 15.44
C ALA A 109 4.92 10.12 15.16
N GLY A 110 5.32 10.95 16.14
CA GLY A 110 5.16 12.40 16.03
C GLY A 110 3.73 12.87 16.27
N LYS A 111 2.95 12.15 17.05
CA LYS A 111 1.59 12.53 17.46
C LYS A 111 0.66 12.81 16.27
N ARG A 112 0.71 11.97 15.26
CA ARG A 112 -0.11 12.05 14.04
C ARG A 112 0.22 13.23 13.11
N VAL A 113 1.35 13.88 13.27
CA VAL A 113 1.76 14.98 12.38
C VAL A 113 1.81 14.52 10.92
N LYS A 114 2.31 13.30 10.67
CA LYS A 114 2.36 12.74 9.32
C LYS A 114 0.96 12.66 8.68
N ILE A 115 -0.04 12.21 9.44
CA ILE A 115 -1.43 12.11 8.99
C ILE A 115 -1.99 13.48 8.65
N ILE A 116 -1.77 14.46 9.52
CA ILE A 116 -2.23 15.83 9.32
C ILE A 116 -1.60 16.43 8.05
N ASN A 117 -0.29 16.31 7.90
CA ASN A 117 0.43 16.83 6.73
C ASN A 117 -0.04 16.17 5.43
N CYS A 118 -0.27 14.86 5.44
CA CYS A 118 -0.80 14.14 4.28
C CYS A 118 -2.21 14.63 3.92
N THR A 119 -3.08 14.77 4.90
CA THR A 119 -4.45 15.22 4.70
C THR A 119 -4.49 16.66 4.17
N GLU A 120 -3.62 17.52 4.67
CA GLU A 120 -3.50 18.90 4.19
C GLU A 120 -2.94 18.98 2.76
N HIS A 121 -1.90 18.19 2.46
CA HIS A 121 -1.30 18.16 1.13
C HIS A 121 -2.29 17.67 0.06
N PHE A 122 -3.08 16.65 0.37
CA PHE A 122 -4.10 16.10 -0.51
C PHE A 122 -5.51 16.58 -0.10
N SER A 123 -5.67 17.86 0.21
CA SER A 123 -6.90 18.43 0.74
C SER A 123 -8.12 18.31 -0.19
N ASP A 124 -7.89 18.16 -1.51
CA ASP A 124 -8.95 17.93 -2.48
C ASP A 124 -9.52 16.51 -2.43
N MET A 125 -8.82 15.61 -1.73
CA MET A 125 -9.20 14.22 -1.60
C MET A 125 -10.00 13.98 -0.33
N ARG A 126 -11.13 13.30 -0.46
CA ARG A 126 -11.86 12.71 0.68
C ARG A 126 -11.53 11.23 0.76
N PHE A 127 -10.74 10.86 1.76
CA PHE A 127 -10.43 9.46 2.00
C PHE A 127 -11.66 8.74 2.55
N ARG A 128 -12.00 7.60 1.94
CA ARG A 128 -13.16 6.79 2.31
C ARG A 128 -12.92 6.00 3.60
N THR A 129 -11.66 5.61 3.84
CA THR A 129 -11.25 4.80 4.99
C THR A 129 -9.87 5.24 5.47
N ASP A 130 -9.52 4.81 6.69
CA ASP A 130 -8.16 5.01 7.22
C ASP A 130 -7.10 4.29 6.37
N GLU A 131 -7.44 3.12 5.82
CA GLU A 131 -6.54 2.35 4.97
C GLU A 131 -6.20 3.09 3.68
N GLU A 132 -7.17 3.75 3.06
CA GLU A 132 -6.94 4.58 1.86
C GLU A 132 -6.00 5.75 2.18
N MET A 133 -6.25 6.44 3.29
CA MET A 133 -5.40 7.52 3.75
C MET A 133 -3.99 7.02 4.07
N GLN A 134 -3.87 5.89 4.75
CA GLN A 134 -2.57 5.32 5.10
C GLN A 134 -1.80 4.83 3.89
N ALA A 135 -2.46 4.23 2.91
CA ALA A 135 -1.83 3.87 1.63
C ALA A 135 -1.27 5.11 0.93
N THR A 136 -2.02 6.20 0.91
CA THR A 136 -1.58 7.48 0.34
C THR A 136 -0.40 8.06 1.12
N LEU A 137 -0.48 8.05 2.44
CA LEU A 137 0.56 8.57 3.33
C LEU A 137 1.90 7.86 3.10
N ILE A 138 1.91 6.53 3.08
CA ILE A 138 3.15 5.77 2.91
C ILE A 138 3.72 5.92 1.50
N ALA A 139 2.87 5.99 0.47
CA ALA A 139 3.32 6.28 -0.89
C ALA A 139 3.97 7.66 -1.00
N TRP A 140 3.34 8.66 -0.40
CA TRP A 140 3.83 10.04 -0.41
C TRP A 140 5.19 10.19 0.27
N PHE A 141 5.38 9.53 1.41
CA PHE A 141 6.65 9.58 2.12
C PHE A 141 7.81 8.94 1.34
N GLU A 142 7.55 7.93 0.50
CA GLU A 142 8.58 7.34 -0.34
C GLU A 142 9.11 8.33 -1.40
N ILE A 143 8.30 9.29 -1.83
CA ILE A 143 8.73 10.34 -2.76
C ILE A 143 9.84 11.22 -2.14
N GLY A 144 9.85 11.37 -0.82
CA GLY A 144 10.83 12.18 -0.10
C GLY A 144 12.13 11.47 0.27
N GLN A 145 12.28 10.19 -0.07
CA GLN A 145 13.46 9.40 0.32
C GLN A 145 14.63 9.48 -0.65
#